data_2f1100abef048855464034c8e1c655fc
#
_entry.id   2f1100abef048855464034c8e1c655fc
#
_cell.length_a   1.000
_cell.length_b   1.000
_cell.length_c   1.000
_cell.angle_alpha   90.00
_cell.angle_beta   90.00
_cell.angle_gamma   90.00
#
_symmetry.space_group_name_H-M   'P 1'
#
loop_
_entity.id
_entity.type
_entity.pdbx_description
1 polymer ?
#
loop_
_entity_poly.entity_id
_entity_poly.type
_entity_poly.pdbx_seq_one_letter_code
_entity_poly.pdbx_strand_id
1 'polypeptide(L)' 'MIVVGIDPGTATTGYGFICETHDGLTLVEYGTIVTPAKIPPEERLVILHTQLTKLLLLHKPESGAVEKLFFQRNV' A
#
# COMPACT_ATOMS: atom_id res chain seq x y z
N MET A 1 14.82 1.72 10.63
CA MET A 1 14.46 1.81 9.19
C MET A 1 12.98 1.53 9.01
N ILE A 2 12.31 2.40 8.31
CA ILE A 2 10.89 2.20 8.02
C ILE A 2 10.73 1.55 6.65
N VAL A 3 9.93 0.50 6.61
CA VAL A 3 9.66 -0.25 5.40
C VAL A 3 8.15 -0.25 5.18
N VAL A 4 7.73 -0.08 3.93
CA VAL A 4 6.31 -0.13 3.58
C VAL A 4 6.03 -1.37 2.75
N GLY A 5 4.91 -2.03 3.05
CA GLY A 5 4.37 -3.11 2.24
C GLY A 5 3.03 -2.69 1.66
N ILE A 6 2.82 -2.96 0.39
CA ILE A 6 1.58 -2.60 -0.30
C ILE A 6 1.00 -3.85 -0.95
N ASP A 7 -0.25 -4.11 -0.67
CA ASP A 7 -0.99 -5.24 -1.24
C ASP A 7 -2.14 -4.68 -2.08
N PRO A 8 -1.93 -4.50 -3.40
CA PRO A 8 -2.95 -3.89 -4.24
C PRO A 8 -4.11 -4.84 -4.50
N GLY A 9 -5.30 -4.30 -4.41
CA GLY A 9 -6.54 -5.02 -4.74
C GLY A 9 -7.35 -4.22 -5.74
N THR A 10 -8.47 -4.80 -6.15
CA THR A 10 -9.31 -4.19 -7.18
C THR A 10 -9.96 -2.90 -6.70
N ALA A 11 -10.58 -2.93 -5.54
CA ALA A 11 -11.24 -1.75 -4.96
C ALA A 11 -10.62 -1.36 -3.63
N THR A 12 -9.72 -2.17 -3.10
CA THR A 12 -9.12 -1.97 -1.80
C THR A 12 -7.62 -2.28 -1.89
N THR A 13 -6.80 -1.37 -1.42
CA THR A 13 -5.36 -1.57 -1.37
C THR A 13 -4.94 -1.59 0.08
N GLY A 14 -4.33 -2.69 0.51
CA GLY A 14 -3.78 -2.81 1.85
C GLY A 14 -2.39 -2.22 1.93
N TYR A 15 -2.03 -1.68 3.09
CA TYR A 15 -0.68 -1.16 3.31
C TYR A 15 -0.28 -1.36 4.75
N GLY A 16 1.03 -1.43 4.96
CA GLY A 16 1.58 -1.48 6.30
C GLY A 16 2.94 -0.83 6.34
N PHE A 17 3.21 -0.09 7.41
CA PHE A 17 4.52 0.52 7.67
C PHE A 17 5.10 -0.14 8.90
N ILE A 18 6.32 -0.62 8.79
CA ILE A 18 7.02 -1.33 9.83
C ILE A 18 8.34 -0.63 10.10
N CYS A 19 8.66 -0.43 11.36
CA CYS A 19 9.97 0.07 11.75
C CYS A 19 10.84 -1.10 12.17
N GLU A 20 11.96 -1.25 11.49
CA GLU A 20 12.94 -2.28 11.80
C GLU A 20 14.08 -1.69 12.60
N THR A 21 14.34 -2.26 13.77
CA THR A 21 15.47 -1.92 14.60
C THR A 21 16.18 -3.22 14.98
N HIS A 22 17.35 -3.12 15.63
CA HIS A 22 18.04 -4.33 16.07
C HIS A 22 17.30 -5.04 17.21
N ASP A 23 16.27 -4.41 17.79
CA ASP A 23 15.42 -5.07 18.79
C ASP A 23 14.24 -5.80 18.17
N GLY A 24 14.08 -5.71 16.86
CA GLY A 24 13.01 -6.40 16.13
C GLY A 24 12.17 -5.47 15.28
N LEU A 25 10.94 -5.88 15.03
CA LEU A 25 10.01 -5.16 14.15
C LEU A 25 8.89 -4.56 14.97
N THR A 26 8.54 -3.31 14.66
CA THR A 26 7.42 -2.62 15.29
C THR A 26 6.46 -2.13 14.20
N LEU A 27 5.19 -2.42 14.36
CA LEU A 27 4.17 -1.94 13.44
C LEU A 27 3.93 -0.45 13.69
N VAL A 28 4.13 0.36 12.65
CA VAL A 28 3.94 1.81 12.75
C VAL A 28 2.51 2.20 12.41
N GLU A 29 2.05 1.73 11.25
CA GLU A 29 0.68 1.99 10.81
C GLU A 29 0.30 0.93 9.79
N TYR A 30 -0.97 0.57 9.77
CA TYR A 30 -1.50 -0.29 8.72
C TYR A 30 -2.95 0.12 8.44
N GLY A 31 -3.43 -0.23 7.27
CA GLY A 31 -4.80 0.07 6.91
C GLY A 31 -5.09 -0.30 5.48
N THR A 32 -6.20 0.23 5.00
CA THR A 32 -6.63 0.03 3.63
C THR A 32 -7.03 1.36 3.01
N ILE A 33 -6.77 1.47 1.70
CA ILE A 33 -7.28 2.57 0.90
C ILE A 33 -8.40 1.98 0.03
N VAL A 34 -9.60 2.50 0.22
CA VAL A 34 -10.78 2.04 -0.52
C VAL A 34 -11.10 3.06 -1.60
N THR A 35 -11.27 2.58 -2.83
CA THR A 35 -11.70 3.44 -3.93
C THR A 35 -13.10 3.02 -4.36
N PRO A 36 -13.98 3.98 -4.71
CA PRO A 36 -15.33 3.65 -5.13
C PRO A 36 -15.34 2.76 -6.37
N ALA A 37 -16.11 1.67 -6.33
CA ALA A 37 -16.12 0.70 -7.41
C ALA A 37 -16.81 1.23 -8.67
N LYS A 38 -17.66 2.25 -8.53
CA LYS A 38 -18.49 2.73 -9.63
C LYS A 38 -17.88 3.87 -10.44
N ILE A 39 -16.72 4.36 -10.05
CA ILE A 39 -16.05 5.42 -10.82
C ILE A 39 -15.10 4.81 -11.83
N PRO A 40 -14.73 5.55 -12.87
CA PRO A 40 -13.80 5.03 -13.88
C PRO A 40 -12.46 4.61 -13.29
N PRO A 41 -11.80 3.60 -13.86
CA PRO A 41 -10.51 3.12 -13.36
C PRO A 41 -9.44 4.20 -13.23
N GLU A 42 -9.40 5.14 -14.17
CA GLU A 42 -8.42 6.23 -14.13
C GLU A 42 -8.66 7.17 -12.94
N GLU A 43 -9.92 7.40 -12.57
CA GLU A 43 -10.22 8.21 -11.39
C GLU A 43 -9.87 7.47 -10.11
N ARG A 44 -10.08 6.15 -10.09
CA ARG A 44 -9.71 5.34 -8.95
C ARG A 44 -8.20 5.36 -8.74
N LEU A 45 -7.45 5.32 -9.84
CA LEU A 45 -6.00 5.37 -9.78
C LEU A 45 -5.52 6.70 -9.21
N VAL A 46 -6.17 7.82 -9.57
CA VAL A 46 -5.83 9.13 -9.01
C VAL A 46 -6.06 9.17 -7.51
N ILE A 47 -7.18 8.63 -7.04
CA ILE A 47 -7.48 8.58 -5.61
C ILE A 47 -6.42 7.75 -4.89
N LEU A 48 -6.10 6.58 -5.41
CA LEU A 48 -5.11 5.69 -4.81
C LEU A 48 -3.74 6.37 -4.76
N HIS A 49 -3.32 6.95 -5.86
CA HIS A 49 -2.03 7.65 -5.94
C HIS A 49 -1.96 8.79 -4.93
N THR A 50 -3.01 9.58 -4.82
CA THR A 50 -3.05 10.72 -3.90
C THR A 50 -2.92 10.24 -2.45
N GLN A 51 -3.67 9.22 -2.09
CA GLN A 51 -3.66 8.71 -0.71
C GLN A 51 -2.34 8.04 -0.36
N LEU A 52 -1.81 7.23 -1.27
CA LEU A 52 -0.51 6.60 -1.07
C LEU A 52 0.60 7.64 -0.94
N THR A 53 0.56 8.66 -1.77
CA THR A 53 1.55 9.72 -1.72
C THR A 53 1.56 10.40 -0.36
N LYS A 54 0.38 10.69 0.20
CA LYS A 54 0.29 11.29 1.53
C LYS A 54 0.91 10.41 2.60
N LEU A 55 0.64 9.11 2.54
CA LEU A 55 1.20 8.17 3.51
C LEU A 55 2.72 8.04 3.37
N LEU A 56 3.21 7.99 2.16
CA LEU A 56 4.64 7.89 1.91
C LEU A 56 5.37 9.15 2.36
N LEU A 57 4.78 10.33 2.15
CA LEU A 57 5.38 11.58 2.61
C LEU A 57 5.34 11.69 4.13
N LEU A 58 4.31 11.14 4.77
CA LEU A 58 4.19 11.16 6.22
C LEU A 58 5.22 10.27 6.90
N HIS A 59 5.36 9.04 6.43
CA HIS A 59 6.23 8.06 7.09
C HIS A 59 7.62 7.98 6.51
N LYS A 60 7.82 8.41 5.29
CA LYS A 60 9.11 8.44 4.59
C LYS A 60 9.87 7.12 4.69
N PRO A 61 9.28 6.02 4.19
CA PRO A 61 9.95 4.73 4.26
C PRO A 61 11.22 4.73 3.41
N GLU A 62 12.20 3.97 3.85
CA GLU A 62 13.48 3.85 3.16
C GLU A 62 13.48 2.74 2.14
N SER A 63 12.52 1.83 2.25
CA SER A 63 12.38 0.70 1.36
C SER A 63 10.92 0.27 1.32
N GLY A 64 10.56 -0.47 0.29
CA GLY A 64 9.19 -0.94 0.18
C GLY A 64 9.08 -2.14 -0.74
N ALA A 65 7.95 -2.83 -0.62
CA ALA A 65 7.61 -3.97 -1.45
C ALA A 65 6.15 -3.89 -1.83
N VAL A 66 5.87 -4.26 -3.06
CA VAL A 66 4.51 -4.38 -3.56
C VAL A 66 4.28 -5.85 -3.84
N GLU A 67 3.29 -6.41 -3.16
CA GLU A 67 2.97 -7.81 -3.35
C GLU A 67 2.14 -7.96 -4.61
N LYS A 68 2.59 -8.81 -5.51
CA LYS A 68 1.84 -9.13 -6.71
C LYS A 68 1.11 -10.44 -6.51
N LEU A 69 -0.19 -10.38 -6.59
CA LEU A 69 -0.98 -11.58 -6.64
C LEU A 69 -1.18 -11.96 -8.10
N PHE A 70 -0.64 -13.09 -8.48
CA PHE A 70 -0.82 -13.60 -9.83
C PHE A 70 -1.99 -14.57 -9.83
N PHE A 71 -3.06 -14.18 -10.46
CA PHE A 71 -4.18 -15.06 -10.73
C PHE A 71 -3.98 -15.60 -12.13
N GLN A 72 -3.57 -16.79 -12.18
CA GLN A 72 -3.23 -17.39 -13.45
C GLN A 72 -4.46 -18.05 -14.03
N ARG A 73 -4.04 -17.46 -14.29
CA ARG A 73 -4.44 -17.67 -14.72
C ARG A 73 -4.31 -18.23 -15.27
N ASN A 74 -4.07 -18.22 -15.13
CA ASN A 74 -3.83 -18.50 -15.45
C ASN A 74 -3.73 -18.58 -15.91
N VAL A 75 -3.71 -18.70 -16.11
CA VAL A 75 -3.50 -18.48 -16.11
C VAL A 75 -3.52 -18.48 -16.22
#